data_14b40572864a0cde23332d5169e62698
#
_entry.id   14b40572864a0cde23332d5169e62698
#
_cell.length_a   1.000
_cell.length_b   1.000
_cell.length_c   1.000
_cell.angle_alpha   90.00
_cell.angle_beta   90.00
_cell.angle_gamma   90.00
#
_symmetry.space_group_name_H-M   'P 1'
#
loop_
_entity.id
_entity.type
_entity.pdbx_description
1 polymer ?
#
loop_
_entity_poly.entity_id
_entity_poly.type
_entity_poly.pdbx_seq_one_letter_code
_entity_poly.pdbx_strand_id
1 'polypeptide(L)'
;MLTFRVVIPARFASTRLPGKPLLDIGGKPMVIRVAEQAAQSGAQQVIIATDHPSILAAAAQHDFQACMTRSDHASGTDRIAEVAAQQGWGDDTIVVNVQGDEPLVPPGLIRAVAQHLHDHAGCAIATACHAIHDEASMRNPNVVKTVLDKHGNALYFSRAPIPWPRDAFMDSATGRGDSPSSPQGKVGSGESQRNIEMLRHIGLYAYRAGFLRTYGQLAPAAIEQAESLEQLRALYHGYKIGVTIATDAPPAGVDTERDLQVARQLFARPGN
;
A
#
# COMPACT_ATOMS: atom_id res chain seq x y z
N MET A 1 9.06 -4.19 22.59
CA MET A 1 9.46 -4.99 21.39
C MET A 1 8.29 -4.95 20.42
N LEU A 2 8.52 -4.71 19.13
CA LEU A 2 7.46 -4.69 18.12
C LEU A 2 6.81 -6.07 17.99
N THR A 3 5.49 -6.12 18.15
CA THR A 3 4.65 -7.30 17.87
C THR A 3 3.55 -6.87 16.93
N PHE A 4 3.41 -7.54 15.79
CA PHE A 4 2.39 -7.23 14.79
C PHE A 4 1.92 -8.48 14.06
N ARG A 5 0.80 -8.38 13.39
CA ARG A 5 0.18 -9.44 12.59
C ARG A 5 -0.01 -8.95 11.16
N VAL A 6 -0.04 -9.88 10.23
CA VAL A 6 -0.32 -9.59 8.83
C VAL A 6 -1.63 -10.26 8.43
N VAL A 7 -2.50 -9.52 7.76
CA VAL A 7 -3.68 -10.06 7.08
C VAL A 7 -3.56 -9.78 5.58
N ILE A 8 -3.79 -10.82 4.79
CA ILE A 8 -3.72 -10.77 3.32
C ILE A 8 -5.14 -10.97 2.78
N PRO A 9 -5.87 -9.90 2.42
CA PRO A 9 -7.17 -10.04 1.80
C PRO A 9 -7.02 -10.62 0.39
N ALA A 10 -7.74 -11.72 0.12
CA ALA A 10 -7.68 -12.44 -1.14
C ALA A 10 -9.08 -12.84 -1.61
N ARG A 11 -9.67 -12.05 -2.54
CA ARG A 11 -10.95 -12.35 -3.17
C ARG A 11 -10.73 -13.29 -4.37
N PHE A 12 -11.58 -14.29 -4.50
CA PHE A 12 -11.53 -15.16 -5.69
C PHE A 12 -11.98 -14.43 -6.95
N ALA A 13 -13.02 -13.60 -6.82
CA ALA A 13 -13.56 -12.82 -7.93
C ALA A 13 -12.59 -11.69 -8.33
N SER A 14 -12.08 -11.79 -9.54
CA SER A 14 -11.28 -10.75 -10.20
C SER A 14 -11.71 -10.63 -11.65
N THR A 15 -12.01 -9.42 -12.09
CA THR A 15 -12.51 -9.16 -13.45
C THR A 15 -11.40 -9.19 -14.50
N ARG A 16 -10.21 -8.72 -14.15
CA ARG A 16 -9.04 -8.65 -15.08
C ARG A 16 -8.27 -9.97 -15.16
N LEU A 17 -8.16 -10.68 -14.04
CA LEU A 17 -7.46 -11.98 -13.95
C LEU A 17 -8.33 -12.95 -13.13
N PRO A 18 -9.17 -13.76 -13.75
CA PRO A 18 -10.03 -14.72 -13.04
C PRO A 18 -9.22 -15.65 -12.14
N GLY A 19 -9.67 -15.84 -10.89
CA GLY A 19 -8.95 -16.66 -9.91
C GLY A 19 -7.56 -16.13 -9.53
N LYS A 20 -7.30 -14.83 -9.69
CA LYS A 20 -6.02 -14.14 -9.48
C LYS A 20 -5.20 -14.66 -8.30
N PRO A 21 -5.73 -14.84 -7.08
CA PRO A 21 -4.94 -15.31 -5.95
C PRO A 21 -4.34 -16.71 -6.11
N LEU A 22 -4.93 -17.53 -6.98
CA LEU A 22 -4.48 -18.92 -7.22
C LEU A 22 -3.62 -19.07 -8.47
N LEU A 23 -3.35 -17.99 -9.21
CA LEU A 23 -2.46 -18.03 -10.37
C LEU A 23 -1.05 -18.45 -9.95
N ASP A 24 -0.46 -19.38 -10.69
CA ASP A 24 0.87 -19.88 -10.43
C ASP A 24 1.95 -18.83 -10.66
N ILE A 25 2.84 -18.68 -9.68
CA ILE A 25 4.07 -17.90 -9.76
C ILE A 25 5.22 -18.76 -9.25
N GLY A 26 5.96 -19.34 -10.19
CA GLY A 26 7.12 -20.18 -9.86
C GLY A 26 6.77 -21.41 -9.01
N GLY A 27 5.72 -22.14 -9.38
CA GLY A 27 5.27 -23.38 -8.74
C GLY A 27 4.41 -23.21 -7.49
N LYS A 28 4.01 -21.98 -7.12
CA LYS A 28 3.10 -21.72 -5.99
C LYS A 28 2.03 -20.70 -6.36
N PRO A 29 0.82 -20.77 -5.77
CA PRO A 29 -0.19 -19.73 -5.93
C PRO A 29 0.31 -18.35 -5.52
N MET A 30 -0.14 -17.30 -6.23
CA MET A 30 0.25 -15.91 -5.95
C MET A 30 0.06 -15.52 -4.48
N VAL A 31 -1.09 -15.85 -3.88
CA VAL A 31 -1.39 -15.53 -2.48
C VAL A 31 -0.41 -16.19 -1.52
N ILE A 32 0.12 -17.36 -1.87
CA ILE A 32 1.14 -18.05 -1.06
C ILE A 32 2.47 -17.33 -1.17
N ARG A 33 2.85 -16.83 -2.36
CA ARG A 33 4.05 -15.99 -2.51
C ARG A 33 3.97 -14.73 -1.65
N VAL A 34 2.79 -14.08 -1.61
CA VAL A 34 2.57 -12.94 -0.72
C VAL A 34 2.71 -13.35 0.75
N ALA A 35 2.15 -14.50 1.14
CA ALA A 35 2.23 -15.00 2.52
C ALA A 35 3.68 -15.34 2.93
N GLU A 36 4.49 -15.87 2.02
CA GLU A 36 5.93 -16.12 2.23
C GLU A 36 6.70 -14.82 2.50
N GLN A 37 6.44 -13.75 1.73
CA GLN A 37 7.04 -12.42 1.98
C GLN A 37 6.59 -11.86 3.33
N ALA A 38 5.29 -11.96 3.62
CA ALA A 38 4.75 -11.51 4.89
C ALA A 38 5.37 -12.26 6.09
N ALA A 39 5.58 -13.56 6.00
CA ALA A 39 6.23 -14.36 7.05
C ALA A 39 7.68 -13.92 7.33
N GLN A 40 8.41 -13.54 6.28
CA GLN A 40 9.79 -13.05 6.42
C GLN A 40 9.88 -11.65 7.07
N SER A 41 8.77 -10.92 7.20
CA SER A 41 8.75 -9.60 7.86
C SER A 41 8.94 -9.64 9.38
N GLY A 42 8.88 -10.84 9.97
CA GLY A 42 8.90 -11.02 11.42
C GLY A 42 7.54 -10.80 12.08
N ALA A 43 6.44 -10.90 11.32
CA ALA A 43 5.10 -10.91 11.85
C ALA A 43 4.88 -12.11 12.78
N GLN A 44 4.20 -11.91 13.91
CA GLN A 44 3.85 -12.98 14.84
C GLN A 44 2.84 -13.97 14.21
N GLN A 45 2.02 -13.50 13.30
CA GLN A 45 0.98 -14.27 12.65
C GLN A 45 0.73 -13.70 11.25
N VAL A 46 0.53 -14.59 10.27
CA VAL A 46 0.11 -14.25 8.91
C VAL A 46 -1.18 -15.00 8.61
N ILE A 47 -2.24 -14.28 8.24
CA ILE A 47 -3.56 -14.86 7.95
C ILE A 47 -4.00 -14.43 6.55
N ILE A 48 -4.37 -15.40 5.72
CA ILE A 48 -5.04 -15.16 4.43
C ILE A 48 -6.55 -15.04 4.69
N ALA A 49 -7.12 -13.89 4.37
CA ALA A 49 -8.55 -13.61 4.54
C ALA A 49 -9.28 -13.76 3.20
N THR A 50 -10.14 -14.74 3.07
CA THR A 50 -10.75 -15.07 1.78
C THR A 50 -12.25 -15.38 1.89
N ASP A 51 -12.94 -15.26 0.75
CA ASP A 51 -14.34 -15.63 0.56
C ASP A 51 -14.50 -16.94 -0.24
N HIS A 52 -13.42 -17.70 -0.47
CA HIS A 52 -13.48 -18.85 -1.35
C HIS A 52 -12.74 -20.09 -0.81
N PRO A 53 -13.37 -21.28 -0.82
CA PRO A 53 -12.80 -22.50 -0.24
C PRO A 53 -11.51 -22.96 -0.94
N SER A 54 -11.33 -22.70 -2.24
CA SER A 54 -10.11 -23.08 -2.93
C SER A 54 -8.88 -22.31 -2.42
N ILE A 55 -9.05 -21.05 -1.95
CA ILE A 55 -7.97 -20.28 -1.36
C ILE A 55 -7.64 -20.79 0.03
N LEU A 56 -8.66 -21.20 0.83
CA LEU A 56 -8.44 -21.90 2.10
C LEU A 56 -7.65 -23.20 1.89
N ALA A 57 -8.04 -23.99 0.91
CA ALA A 57 -7.34 -25.25 0.60
C ALA A 57 -5.88 -24.99 0.18
N ALA A 58 -5.64 -23.99 -0.66
CA ALA A 58 -4.29 -23.61 -1.06
C ALA A 58 -3.44 -23.14 0.14
N ALA A 59 -4.00 -22.35 1.04
CA ALA A 59 -3.33 -21.92 2.27
C ALA A 59 -2.93 -23.14 3.14
N ALA A 60 -3.88 -24.06 3.37
CA ALA A 60 -3.63 -25.28 4.14
C ALA A 60 -2.56 -26.19 3.53
N GLN A 61 -2.51 -26.31 2.19
CA GLN A 61 -1.48 -27.08 1.48
C GLN A 61 -0.06 -26.52 1.64
N HIS A 62 0.05 -25.25 2.02
CA HIS A 62 1.33 -24.55 2.19
C HIS A 62 1.58 -24.10 3.64
N ASP A 63 0.85 -24.70 4.62
CA ASP A 63 1.01 -24.46 6.06
C ASP A 63 0.76 -22.99 6.49
N PHE A 64 -0.07 -22.26 5.74
CA PHE A 64 -0.52 -20.91 6.13
C PHE A 64 -1.90 -20.94 6.75
N GLN A 65 -2.10 -20.10 7.77
CA GLN A 65 -3.40 -19.85 8.35
C GLN A 65 -4.28 -19.06 7.37
N ALA A 66 -5.55 -19.46 7.29
CA ALA A 66 -6.55 -18.71 6.53
C ALA A 66 -7.87 -18.65 7.27
N CYS A 67 -8.61 -17.55 7.07
CA CYS A 67 -9.94 -17.32 7.60
C CYS A 67 -10.94 -17.15 6.46
N MET A 68 -12.10 -17.84 6.59
CA MET A 68 -13.25 -17.50 5.76
C MET A 68 -13.85 -16.19 6.24
N THR A 69 -14.13 -15.29 5.30
CA THR A 69 -14.76 -14.00 5.53
C THR A 69 -15.94 -13.82 4.59
N ARG A 70 -16.83 -12.91 4.90
CA ARG A 70 -17.99 -12.60 4.07
C ARG A 70 -17.56 -12.17 2.66
N SER A 71 -18.37 -12.52 1.66
CA SER A 71 -18.13 -12.17 0.24
C SER A 71 -18.57 -10.75 -0.10
N ASP A 72 -19.44 -10.14 0.72
CA ASP A 72 -20.08 -8.84 0.48
C ASP A 72 -19.33 -7.63 1.06
N HIS A 73 -18.11 -7.82 1.54
CA HIS A 73 -17.28 -6.68 1.98
C HIS A 73 -17.03 -5.68 0.87
N ALA A 74 -17.28 -4.40 1.15
CA ALA A 74 -17.05 -3.31 0.21
C ALA A 74 -15.55 -3.12 -0.08
N SER A 75 -14.69 -3.35 0.94
CA SER A 75 -13.26 -3.09 0.87
C SER A 75 -12.41 -4.19 1.49
N GLY A 76 -11.09 -4.13 1.20
CA GLY A 76 -10.10 -4.95 1.90
C GLY A 76 -10.01 -4.64 3.38
N THR A 77 -10.17 -3.37 3.76
CA THR A 77 -10.16 -2.91 5.15
C THR A 77 -11.30 -3.52 5.97
N ASP A 78 -12.52 -3.62 5.41
CA ASP A 78 -13.65 -4.26 6.08
C ASP A 78 -13.39 -5.77 6.32
N ARG A 79 -12.76 -6.44 5.35
CA ARG A 79 -12.38 -7.85 5.46
C ARG A 79 -11.35 -8.07 6.58
N ILE A 80 -10.38 -7.17 6.72
CA ILE A 80 -9.38 -7.23 7.78
C ILE A 80 -10.02 -6.97 9.14
N ALA A 81 -10.98 -6.06 9.22
CA ALA A 81 -11.74 -5.78 10.44
C ALA A 81 -12.52 -7.02 10.91
N GLU A 82 -13.12 -7.78 9.98
CA GLU A 82 -13.78 -9.06 10.30
C GLU A 82 -12.77 -10.07 10.87
N VAL A 83 -11.59 -10.23 10.25
CA VAL A 83 -10.54 -11.13 10.77
C VAL A 83 -10.11 -10.69 12.17
N ALA A 84 -9.88 -9.40 12.39
CA ALA A 84 -9.49 -8.90 13.72
C ALA A 84 -10.55 -9.22 14.79
N ALA A 85 -11.83 -9.15 14.44
CA ALA A 85 -12.94 -9.52 15.31
C ALA A 85 -12.99 -11.04 15.56
N GLN A 86 -12.89 -11.87 14.51
CA GLN A 86 -12.87 -13.33 14.63
C GLN A 86 -11.71 -13.84 15.49
N GLN A 87 -10.56 -13.18 15.41
CA GLN A 87 -9.37 -13.54 16.19
C GLN A 87 -9.37 -12.95 17.60
N GLY A 88 -10.35 -12.11 17.97
CA GLY A 88 -10.43 -11.48 19.28
C GLY A 88 -9.25 -10.53 19.60
N TRP A 89 -8.65 -9.87 18.60
CA TRP A 89 -7.50 -9.01 18.82
C TRP A 89 -7.88 -7.74 19.59
N GLY A 90 -7.08 -7.42 20.63
CA GLY A 90 -7.25 -6.20 21.44
C GLY A 90 -6.95 -4.92 20.63
N ASP A 91 -7.42 -3.78 21.14
CA ASP A 91 -7.41 -2.48 20.46
C ASP A 91 -6.02 -2.04 19.98
N ASP A 92 -5.00 -2.29 20.77
CA ASP A 92 -3.61 -1.89 20.47
C ASP A 92 -2.88 -2.87 19.54
N THR A 93 -3.51 -3.97 19.15
CA THR A 93 -2.92 -4.92 18.21
C THR A 93 -2.65 -4.24 16.87
N ILE A 94 -1.40 -4.30 16.41
CA ILE A 94 -1.01 -3.79 15.10
C ILE A 94 -1.27 -4.87 14.05
N VAL A 95 -2.05 -4.51 13.03
CA VAL A 95 -2.44 -5.37 11.91
C VAL A 95 -1.98 -4.74 10.61
N VAL A 96 -1.09 -5.39 9.90
CA VAL A 96 -0.63 -4.93 8.57
C VAL A 96 -1.48 -5.58 7.50
N ASN A 97 -2.03 -4.75 6.63
CA ASN A 97 -2.72 -5.15 5.39
C ASN A 97 -1.68 -5.27 4.27
N VAL A 98 -1.41 -6.49 3.83
CA VAL A 98 -0.61 -6.76 2.64
C VAL A 98 -1.55 -7.23 1.54
N GLN A 99 -1.57 -6.54 0.40
CA GLN A 99 -2.48 -6.88 -0.70
C GLN A 99 -2.14 -8.26 -1.28
N GLY A 100 -3.18 -9.06 -1.55
CA GLY A 100 -3.02 -10.44 -2.05
C GLY A 100 -2.45 -10.56 -3.47
N ASP A 101 -2.15 -9.43 -4.10
CA ASP A 101 -1.58 -9.30 -5.44
C ASP A 101 -0.17 -8.68 -5.47
N GLU A 102 0.49 -8.58 -4.31
CA GLU A 102 1.85 -8.07 -4.17
C GLU A 102 2.86 -9.18 -3.80
N PRO A 103 3.11 -10.16 -4.68
CA PRO A 103 3.99 -11.31 -4.37
C PRO A 103 5.46 -10.93 -4.16
N LEU A 104 5.84 -9.71 -4.53
CA LEU A 104 7.21 -9.18 -4.41
C LEU A 104 7.32 -8.06 -3.37
N VAL A 105 6.31 -7.89 -2.49
CA VAL A 105 6.37 -6.89 -1.43
C VAL A 105 7.59 -7.12 -0.53
N PRO A 106 8.45 -6.11 -0.29
CA PRO A 106 9.64 -6.30 0.54
C PRO A 106 9.27 -6.57 2.01
N PRO A 107 9.73 -7.66 2.63
CA PRO A 107 9.47 -7.94 4.04
C PRO A 107 9.90 -6.82 4.99
N GLY A 108 11.02 -6.14 4.67
CA GLY A 108 11.50 -4.99 5.43
C GLY A 108 10.52 -3.81 5.42
N LEU A 109 9.81 -3.58 4.30
CA LEU A 109 8.81 -2.52 4.20
C LEU A 109 7.57 -2.83 5.04
N ILE A 110 7.10 -4.10 5.05
CA ILE A 110 6.00 -4.55 5.91
C ILE A 110 6.34 -4.25 7.38
N ARG A 111 7.55 -4.63 7.80
CA ARG A 111 8.03 -4.37 9.16
C ARG A 111 8.16 -2.88 9.45
N ALA A 112 8.65 -2.08 8.52
CA ALA A 112 8.84 -0.63 8.70
C ALA A 112 7.52 0.10 8.93
N VAL A 113 6.46 -0.25 8.19
CA VAL A 113 5.12 0.34 8.37
C VAL A 113 4.53 -0.07 9.74
N ALA A 114 4.70 -1.33 10.15
CA ALA A 114 4.29 -1.78 11.48
C ALA A 114 5.05 -1.05 12.60
N GLN A 115 6.37 -0.88 12.44
CA GLN A 115 7.22 -0.16 13.40
C GLN A 115 6.82 1.30 13.51
N HIS A 116 6.56 1.95 12.37
CA HIS A 116 6.10 3.35 12.37
C HIS A 116 4.83 3.52 13.22
N LEU A 117 3.83 2.64 13.04
CA LEU A 117 2.60 2.69 13.84
C LEU A 117 2.84 2.39 15.33
N HIS A 118 3.79 1.49 15.63
CA HIS A 118 4.19 1.18 17.00
C HIS A 118 4.77 2.41 17.71
N ASP A 119 5.65 3.14 17.03
CA ASP A 119 6.38 4.27 17.59
C ASP A 119 5.54 5.55 17.68
N HIS A 120 4.43 5.64 16.91
CA HIS A 120 3.57 6.81 16.84
C HIS A 120 2.16 6.52 17.40
N ALA A 121 2.03 6.54 18.73
CA ALA A 121 0.77 6.22 19.41
C ALA A 121 -0.42 7.13 19.01
N GLY A 122 -0.15 8.35 18.53
CA GLY A 122 -1.17 9.27 18.04
C GLY A 122 -1.72 8.96 16.64
N CYS A 123 -1.14 7.99 15.92
CA CYS A 123 -1.62 7.56 14.61
C CYS A 123 -2.57 6.36 14.75
N ALA A 124 -3.69 6.40 14.04
CA ALA A 124 -4.60 5.27 13.89
C ALA A 124 -4.17 4.31 12.78
N ILE A 125 -3.48 4.85 11.78
CA ILE A 125 -2.99 4.16 10.58
C ILE A 125 -1.54 4.55 10.36
N ALA A 126 -0.76 3.65 9.78
CA ALA A 126 0.50 3.97 9.11
C ALA A 126 0.48 3.42 7.68
N THR A 127 1.21 4.08 6.79
CA THR A 127 1.40 3.67 5.41
C THR A 127 2.82 4.00 4.95
N ALA A 128 3.12 3.75 3.68
CA ALA A 128 4.41 4.07 3.10
C ALA A 128 4.29 4.92 1.83
N CYS A 129 5.37 5.61 1.50
CA CYS A 129 5.55 6.27 0.22
C CYS A 129 7.01 6.16 -0.23
N HIS A 130 7.29 6.50 -1.48
CA HIS A 130 8.63 6.68 -2.02
C HIS A 130 8.70 7.93 -2.90
N ALA A 131 9.92 8.42 -3.17
CA ALA A 131 10.12 9.59 -4.02
C ALA A 131 9.66 9.37 -5.46
N ILE A 132 9.09 10.40 -6.08
CA ILE A 132 8.82 10.48 -7.52
C ILE A 132 9.96 11.25 -8.17
N HIS A 133 10.60 10.65 -9.19
CA HIS A 133 11.75 11.23 -9.87
C HIS A 133 11.46 11.68 -11.31
N ASP A 134 10.24 11.47 -11.81
CA ASP A 134 9.86 11.80 -13.17
C ASP A 134 8.50 12.51 -13.27
N GLU A 135 8.37 13.41 -14.23
CA GLU A 135 7.15 14.20 -14.45
C GLU A 135 5.97 13.34 -14.92
N ALA A 136 6.22 12.27 -15.68
CA ALA A 136 5.17 11.39 -16.17
C ALA A 136 4.45 10.69 -15.02
N SER A 137 5.17 10.18 -14.03
CA SER A 137 4.62 9.62 -12.79
C SER A 137 3.84 10.66 -11.99
N MET A 138 4.35 11.88 -11.90
CA MET A 138 3.68 12.95 -11.18
C MET A 138 2.32 13.30 -11.79
N ARG A 139 2.24 13.36 -13.13
CA ARG A 139 0.99 13.69 -13.86
C ARG A 139 0.05 12.51 -14.02
N ASN A 140 0.51 11.28 -13.77
CA ASN A 140 -0.30 10.08 -13.92
C ASN A 140 -1.35 9.95 -12.81
N PRO A 141 -2.67 9.95 -13.11
CA PRO A 141 -3.72 9.82 -12.09
C PRO A 141 -3.77 8.44 -11.42
N ASN A 142 -3.12 7.42 -12.00
CA ASN A 142 -3.00 6.11 -11.38
C ASN A 142 -1.87 6.06 -10.34
N VAL A 143 -1.00 7.03 -10.33
CA VAL A 143 0.01 7.25 -9.28
C VAL A 143 -0.60 8.17 -8.24
N VAL A 144 -0.89 7.66 -7.05
CA VAL A 144 -1.41 8.46 -5.94
C VAL A 144 -0.24 9.22 -5.29
N LYS A 145 -0.40 10.53 -5.17
CA LYS A 145 0.57 11.42 -4.50
C LYS A 145 0.14 11.66 -3.07
N THR A 146 1.10 11.98 -2.21
CA THR A 146 0.83 12.40 -0.84
C THR A 146 1.70 13.58 -0.44
N VAL A 147 1.19 14.43 0.43
CA VAL A 147 1.90 15.51 1.08
C VAL A 147 1.90 15.29 2.58
N LEU A 148 3.01 15.63 3.24
CA LEU A 148 3.22 15.34 4.65
C LEU A 148 3.31 16.64 5.46
N ASP A 149 2.93 16.54 6.73
CA ASP A 149 3.24 17.57 7.72
C ASP A 149 4.70 17.44 8.20
N LYS A 150 5.14 18.37 9.06
CA LYS A 150 6.49 18.37 9.64
C LYS A 150 6.79 17.17 10.54
N HIS A 151 5.78 16.40 10.89
CA HIS A 151 5.89 15.22 11.76
C HIS A 151 5.82 13.90 10.97
N GLY A 152 5.74 13.98 9.63
CA GLY A 152 5.63 12.79 8.77
C GLY A 152 4.22 12.20 8.69
N ASN A 153 3.18 12.96 9.13
CA ASN A 153 1.80 12.52 8.92
C ASN A 153 1.28 13.01 7.58
N ALA A 154 0.45 12.22 6.93
CA ALA A 154 -0.21 12.63 5.70
C ALA A 154 -1.16 13.81 5.95
N LEU A 155 -0.99 14.87 5.17
CA LEU A 155 -1.95 15.96 5.07
C LEU A 155 -3.07 15.63 4.10
N TYR A 156 -2.72 15.02 2.96
CA TYR A 156 -3.67 14.60 1.94
C TYR A 156 -3.06 13.55 1.00
N PHE A 157 -3.95 12.78 0.36
CA PHE A 157 -3.63 11.88 -0.76
C PHE A 157 -4.47 12.30 -1.97
N SER A 158 -3.86 12.34 -3.16
CA SER A 158 -4.58 12.71 -4.37
C SER A 158 -4.04 12.03 -5.62
N ARG A 159 -4.94 11.81 -6.58
CA ARG A 159 -4.59 11.44 -7.96
C ARG A 159 -4.07 12.63 -8.75
N ALA A 160 -4.42 13.85 -8.36
CA ALA A 160 -3.87 15.07 -8.92
C ALA A 160 -2.37 15.25 -8.56
N PRO A 161 -1.62 16.05 -9.33
CA PRO A 161 -0.26 16.46 -8.95
C PRO A 161 -0.30 17.33 -7.69
N ILE A 162 0.19 16.79 -6.57
CA ILE A 162 0.36 17.51 -5.30
C ILE A 162 1.71 17.19 -4.67
N PRO A 163 2.38 18.21 -4.02
CA PRO A 163 2.05 19.63 -4.10
C PRO A 163 2.29 20.16 -5.50
N TRP A 164 1.62 21.28 -5.87
CA TRP A 164 1.86 21.93 -7.16
C TRP A 164 3.08 22.86 -7.04
N PRO A 165 4.22 22.55 -7.67
CA PRO A 165 5.41 23.42 -7.66
C PRO A 165 5.22 24.58 -8.64
N ARG A 166 4.62 25.67 -8.15
CA ARG A 166 4.16 26.81 -8.96
C ARG A 166 5.20 27.28 -9.99
N ASP A 167 6.43 27.46 -9.56
CA ASP A 167 7.46 28.09 -10.40
C ASP A 167 8.10 27.09 -11.38
N ALA A 168 8.22 25.80 -11.02
CA ALA A 168 8.83 24.80 -11.88
C ALA A 168 7.99 24.43 -13.13
N PHE A 169 6.66 24.64 -13.09
CA PHE A 169 5.76 24.37 -14.23
C PHE A 169 5.42 25.62 -15.07
N MET A 170 5.74 26.82 -14.59
CA MET A 170 5.50 28.06 -15.35
C MET A 170 6.44 28.19 -16.55
N ASP A 171 7.66 27.66 -16.47
CA ASP A 171 8.64 27.77 -17.55
C ASP A 171 8.29 26.91 -18.79
N SER A 172 7.57 25.80 -18.61
CA SER A 172 7.11 24.95 -19.73
C SER A 172 5.91 25.53 -20.47
N ALA A 173 5.14 26.42 -19.86
CA ALA A 173 3.90 27.00 -20.45
C ALA A 173 4.18 28.30 -21.24
N THR A 174 5.30 28.98 -21.01
CA THR A 174 5.62 30.30 -21.63
C THR A 174 6.40 30.23 -22.92
N GLY A 175 6.74 29.04 -23.46
CA GLY A 175 7.25 28.89 -24.82
C GLY A 175 8.58 29.64 -25.14
N ARG A 176 9.36 30.02 -24.14
CA ARG A 176 10.71 30.51 -24.36
C ARG A 176 11.65 29.32 -24.46
N GLY A 177 11.94 28.97 -25.70
CA GLY A 177 12.73 27.81 -26.04
C GLY A 177 14.18 27.94 -25.51
N ASP A 178 14.52 26.98 -24.71
CA ASP A 178 15.80 26.30 -24.73
C ASP A 178 15.48 24.85 -24.34
N SER A 179 15.90 23.90 -25.18
CA SER A 179 15.64 22.47 -25.05
C SER A 179 16.03 21.98 -23.67
N PRO A 180 15.14 21.22 -22.97
CA PRO A 180 15.52 20.59 -21.71
C PRO A 180 16.47 19.43 -22.03
N SER A 181 17.77 19.67 -21.88
CA SER A 181 18.74 18.61 -21.70
C SER A 181 18.47 17.94 -20.37
N SER A 182 18.13 16.64 -20.39
CA SER A 182 18.10 15.63 -19.33
C SER A 182 17.84 16.09 -17.88
N PRO A 183 16.92 15.43 -17.16
CA PRO A 183 16.68 15.71 -15.76
C PRO A 183 17.77 15.08 -14.88
N GLN A 184 18.98 15.58 -14.95
CA GLN A 184 19.94 15.45 -13.85
C GLN A 184 19.81 16.70 -13.01
N GLY A 185 19.12 16.57 -11.86
CA GLY A 185 18.81 17.63 -10.95
C GLY A 185 19.98 18.48 -10.51
N LYS A 186 20.19 19.60 -11.21
CA LYS A 186 20.84 20.79 -10.66
C LYS A 186 19.97 21.98 -11.01
N VAL A 187 19.02 22.27 -10.15
CA VAL A 187 18.37 23.58 -10.11
C VAL A 187 19.38 24.56 -9.53
N GLY A 188 19.47 25.70 -10.18
CA GLY A 188 20.49 26.72 -10.05
C GLY A 188 20.85 27.14 -8.63
N SER A 189 22.09 27.61 -8.50
CA SER A 189 22.70 28.23 -7.33
C SER A 189 22.00 29.54 -6.94
N GLY A 190 20.83 29.38 -6.27
CA GLY A 190 20.14 30.44 -5.57
C GLY A 190 19.68 29.85 -4.24
N GLU A 191 20.22 30.33 -3.15
CA GLU A 191 19.84 29.98 -1.79
C GLU A 191 18.32 30.07 -1.65
N SER A 192 17.69 28.97 -1.20
CA SER A 192 16.29 28.91 -0.68
C SER A 192 15.16 28.41 -1.59
N GLN A 193 15.40 27.59 -2.60
CA GLN A 193 14.35 26.71 -3.10
C GLN A 193 14.47 25.35 -2.38
N ARG A 194 13.67 25.15 -1.33
CA ARG A 194 13.52 23.85 -0.69
C ARG A 194 12.97 22.89 -1.76
N ASN A 195 13.80 21.94 -2.20
CA ASN A 195 13.35 20.83 -3.03
C ASN A 195 12.24 20.11 -2.26
N ILE A 196 10.98 20.36 -2.62
CA ILE A 196 9.87 19.59 -2.09
C ILE A 196 9.91 18.24 -2.80
N GLU A 197 10.22 17.21 -2.04
CA GLU A 197 10.20 15.85 -2.54
C GLU A 197 8.76 15.43 -2.86
N MET A 198 8.52 15.07 -4.12
CA MET A 198 7.22 14.54 -4.56
C MET A 198 7.13 13.07 -4.16
N LEU A 199 6.06 12.69 -3.48
CA LEU A 199 5.92 11.37 -2.90
C LEU A 199 4.79 10.58 -3.56
N ARG A 200 5.11 9.34 -3.98
CA ARG A 200 4.14 8.34 -4.42
C ARG A 200 3.74 7.46 -3.25
N HIS A 201 2.46 7.37 -3.01
CA HIS A 201 1.89 6.48 -2.01
C HIS A 201 2.04 5.00 -2.41
N ILE A 202 2.35 4.17 -1.42
CA ILE A 202 2.39 2.70 -1.51
C ILE A 202 1.18 2.16 -0.75
N GLY A 203 0.37 1.30 -1.40
CA GLY A 203 -0.87 0.73 -0.86
C GLY A 203 -0.71 -0.28 0.27
N LEU A 204 0.36 -0.17 1.06
CA LEU A 204 0.64 -0.98 2.24
C LEU A 204 0.24 -0.21 3.50
N TYR A 205 -0.56 -0.83 4.37
CA TYR A 205 -1.08 -0.17 5.56
C TYR A 205 -0.90 -0.99 6.82
N ALA A 206 -0.64 -0.31 7.93
CA ALA A 206 -0.81 -0.86 9.27
C ALA A 206 -1.93 -0.13 9.99
N TYR A 207 -2.72 -0.86 10.74
CA TYR A 207 -3.85 -0.36 11.53
C TYR A 207 -3.74 -0.80 12.98
N ARG A 208 -4.30 0.01 13.91
CA ARG A 208 -4.66 -0.53 15.22
C ARG A 208 -5.99 -1.27 15.09
N ALA A 209 -6.11 -2.44 15.71
CA ALA A 209 -7.34 -3.24 15.63
C ALA A 209 -8.56 -2.48 16.18
N GLY A 210 -8.38 -1.64 17.20
CA GLY A 210 -9.42 -0.73 17.69
C GLY A 210 -9.91 0.24 16.60
N PHE A 211 -9.00 0.78 15.80
CA PHE A 211 -9.38 1.65 14.69
C PHE A 211 -10.13 0.88 13.58
N LEU A 212 -9.74 -0.36 13.27
CA LEU A 212 -10.46 -1.18 12.28
C LEU A 212 -11.94 -1.36 12.64
N ARG A 213 -12.26 -1.53 13.94
CA ARG A 213 -13.66 -1.60 14.40
C ARG A 213 -14.40 -0.28 14.23
N THR A 214 -13.71 0.84 14.44
CA THR A 214 -14.27 2.18 14.25
C THR A 214 -14.45 2.50 12.78
N TYR A 215 -13.50 2.12 11.93
CA TYR A 215 -13.49 2.45 10.50
C TYR A 215 -14.77 1.99 9.78
N GLY A 216 -15.24 0.78 10.04
CA GLY A 216 -16.48 0.25 9.46
C GLY A 216 -17.75 1.03 9.85
N GLN A 217 -17.68 1.88 10.89
CA GLN A 217 -18.79 2.73 11.35
C GLN A 217 -18.70 4.16 10.82
N LEU A 218 -17.55 4.56 10.24
CA LEU A 218 -17.37 5.91 9.67
C LEU A 218 -18.21 6.07 8.40
N ALA A 219 -18.94 7.16 8.32
CA ALA A 219 -19.67 7.51 7.11
C ALA A 219 -18.68 7.73 5.94
N PRO A 220 -19.02 7.27 4.72
CA PRO A 220 -18.21 7.57 3.54
C PRO A 220 -18.03 9.06 3.34
N ALA A 221 -16.82 9.49 2.98
CA ALA A 221 -16.51 10.90 2.75
C ALA A 221 -16.62 11.25 1.25
N ALA A 222 -17.10 12.44 0.93
CA ALA A 222 -17.20 12.88 -0.46
C ALA A 222 -15.83 12.91 -1.17
N ILE A 223 -14.77 13.30 -0.46
CA ILE A 223 -13.40 13.30 -0.99
C ILE A 223 -12.88 11.90 -1.27
N GLU A 224 -13.24 10.90 -0.44
CA GLU A 224 -12.92 9.49 -0.65
C GLU A 224 -13.55 8.97 -1.95
N GLN A 225 -14.81 9.31 -2.18
CA GLN A 225 -15.54 8.90 -3.38
C GLN A 225 -14.99 9.57 -4.65
N ALA A 226 -14.73 10.88 -4.57
CA ALA A 226 -14.21 11.66 -5.70
C ALA A 226 -12.81 11.16 -6.15
N GLU A 227 -11.92 10.88 -5.22
CA GLU A 227 -10.56 10.40 -5.50
C GLU A 227 -10.50 8.87 -5.64
N SER A 228 -11.55 8.13 -5.23
CA SER A 228 -11.54 6.66 -5.08
C SER A 228 -10.34 6.19 -4.24
N LEU A 229 -10.18 6.80 -3.05
CA LEU A 229 -9.09 6.58 -2.12
C LEU A 229 -9.64 6.38 -0.70
N GLU A 230 -9.74 5.13 -0.25
CA GLU A 230 -10.36 4.74 1.03
C GLU A 230 -9.72 5.42 2.25
N GLN A 231 -8.41 5.65 2.24
CA GLN A 231 -7.70 6.27 3.36
C GLN A 231 -8.13 7.73 3.61
N LEU A 232 -8.73 8.40 2.64
CA LEU A 232 -9.26 9.74 2.81
C LEU A 232 -10.44 9.79 3.78
N ARG A 233 -11.19 8.68 3.97
CA ARG A 233 -12.22 8.60 5.00
C ARG A 233 -11.63 8.82 6.39
N ALA A 234 -10.51 8.18 6.70
CA ALA A 234 -9.84 8.36 7.98
C ALA A 234 -9.40 9.82 8.21
N LEU A 235 -8.74 10.43 7.22
CA LEU A 235 -8.33 11.85 7.29
C LEU A 235 -9.53 12.78 7.45
N TYR A 236 -10.62 12.56 6.70
CA TYR A 236 -11.84 13.35 6.78
C TYR A 236 -12.46 13.35 8.17
N HIS A 237 -12.40 12.21 8.86
CA HIS A 237 -12.88 12.06 10.24
C HIS A 237 -11.84 12.45 11.31
N GLY A 238 -10.72 13.07 10.92
CA GLY A 238 -9.72 13.62 11.84
C GLY A 238 -8.70 12.61 12.37
N TYR A 239 -8.65 11.39 11.83
CA TYR A 239 -7.62 10.41 12.20
C TYR A 239 -6.31 10.71 11.51
N LYS A 240 -5.19 10.51 12.23
CA LYS A 240 -3.86 10.69 11.66
C LYS A 240 -3.37 9.42 11.00
N ILE A 241 -2.73 9.60 9.84
CA ILE A 241 -2.04 8.56 9.09
C ILE A 241 -0.55 8.91 9.07
N GLY A 242 0.27 8.13 9.77
CA GLY A 242 1.73 8.26 9.72
C GLY A 242 2.28 7.68 8.42
N VAL A 243 3.35 8.24 7.90
CA VAL A 243 3.92 7.82 6.61
C VAL A 243 5.39 7.49 6.73
N THR A 244 5.77 6.27 6.37
CA THR A 244 7.16 5.83 6.25
C THR A 244 7.66 6.10 4.84
N ILE A 245 8.84 6.72 4.70
CA ILE A 245 9.48 6.93 3.40
C ILE A 245 10.36 5.72 3.10
N ALA A 246 10.02 4.97 2.05
CA ALA A 246 10.85 3.89 1.54
C ALA A 246 11.98 4.45 0.68
N THR A 247 13.18 3.89 0.80
CA THR A 247 14.35 4.29 -0.01
C THR A 247 14.17 3.95 -1.48
N ASP A 248 13.51 2.82 -1.75
CA ASP A 248 13.31 2.30 -3.10
C ASP A 248 11.82 2.05 -3.37
N ALA A 249 11.43 2.20 -4.64
CA ALA A 249 10.09 1.82 -5.08
C ALA A 249 9.94 0.28 -4.99
N PRO A 250 8.92 -0.23 -4.27
CA PRO A 250 8.65 -1.67 -4.32
C PRO A 250 8.24 -2.09 -5.73
N PRO A 251 8.49 -3.36 -6.11
CA PRO A 251 7.95 -3.90 -7.35
C PRO A 251 6.43 -3.71 -7.41
N ALA A 252 5.89 -3.48 -8.62
CA ALA A 252 4.45 -3.30 -8.80
C ALA A 252 3.69 -4.60 -8.49
N GLY A 253 2.48 -4.46 -7.95
CA GLY A 253 1.55 -5.56 -7.80
C GLY A 253 1.12 -6.15 -9.16
N VAL A 254 0.61 -7.37 -9.13
CA VAL A 254 0.17 -8.10 -10.32
C VAL A 254 -1.29 -7.78 -10.62
N ASP A 255 -1.55 -6.91 -11.57
CA ASP A 255 -2.90 -6.49 -11.96
C ASP A 255 -3.31 -6.93 -13.36
N THR A 256 -2.34 -7.20 -14.23
CA THR A 256 -2.52 -7.60 -15.61
C THR A 256 -1.73 -8.87 -15.92
N GLU A 257 -2.04 -9.51 -17.06
CA GLU A 257 -1.25 -10.66 -17.54
C GLU A 257 0.22 -10.30 -17.74
N ARG A 258 0.51 -9.07 -18.16
CA ARG A 258 1.89 -8.58 -18.30
C ARG A 258 2.62 -8.56 -16.94
N ASP A 259 1.95 -8.07 -15.90
CA ASP A 259 2.54 -8.03 -14.56
C ASP A 259 2.79 -9.45 -14.03
N LEU A 260 1.85 -10.37 -14.31
CA LEU A 260 2.00 -11.78 -13.95
C LEU A 260 3.23 -12.41 -14.62
N GLN A 261 3.46 -12.14 -15.89
CA GLN A 261 4.65 -12.64 -16.59
C GLN A 261 5.95 -12.06 -16.02
N VAL A 262 5.95 -10.77 -15.66
CA VAL A 262 7.10 -10.14 -14.99
C VAL A 262 7.36 -10.80 -13.64
N ALA A 263 6.32 -11.00 -12.83
CA ALA A 263 6.46 -11.69 -11.54
C ALA A 263 7.02 -13.10 -11.70
N ARG A 264 6.49 -13.89 -12.66
CA ARG A 264 7.01 -15.24 -12.98
C ARG A 264 8.50 -15.25 -13.35
N GLN A 265 8.94 -14.28 -14.16
CA GLN A 265 10.34 -14.15 -14.54
C GLN A 265 11.25 -13.82 -13.34
N LEU A 266 10.78 -12.99 -12.42
CA LEU A 266 11.54 -12.63 -11.22
C LEU A 266 11.69 -13.84 -10.27
N PHE A 267 10.63 -14.62 -10.10
CA PHE A 267 10.68 -15.84 -9.28
C PHE A 267 11.44 -17.01 -9.94
N ALA A 268 11.64 -16.99 -11.25
CA ALA A 268 12.42 -18.01 -11.98
C ALA A 268 13.94 -17.77 -11.89
N ARG A 269 14.40 -16.63 -11.40
CA ARG A 269 15.83 -16.32 -11.24
C ARG A 269 16.42 -17.13 -10.06
N PRO A 270 17.59 -17.80 -10.23
CA PRO A 270 18.26 -18.47 -9.12
C PRO A 270 18.65 -17.44 -8.07
N GLY A 271 18.16 -17.58 -6.84
CA GLY A 271 18.51 -16.72 -5.71
C GLY A 271 17.35 -15.93 -5.05
N ASN A 272 16.14 -16.12 -5.52
CA ASN A 272 14.93 -15.64 -4.85
C ASN A 272 14.11 -16.77 -4.25
#